data_2b668753c66c2197ee7fae48219d366a
#
_entry.id   2b668753c66c2197ee7fae48219d366a
#
_cell.length_a   1.000
_cell.length_b   1.000
_cell.length_c   1.000
_cell.angle_alpha   90.00
_cell.angle_beta   90.00
_cell.angle_gamma   90.00
#
_symmetry.space_group_name_H-M   'P 1'
#
loop_
_entity.id
_entity.type
_entity.pdbx_description
1 polymer ?
#
loop_
_entity_poly.entity_id
_entity_poly.type
_entity_poly.pdbx_seq_one_letter_code
_entity_poly.pdbx_strand_id
1 'polypeptide(L)'
;MKPIQRKYLKYLLIAIVCFLVFAFWPQRKEKEEGHPRDYAEIAADGILRAATEYNSISFFVDGDTVSGFHYELIEAFARDKGIQAQVSPVMSFDQRLKGLETGKYDVIAYGIPATSELKDSLLLTSPIILSKQVLVQRKATSENDSLFIRNQLDLAGRTLHVVKASPSILRIRNLGDEIGDTIYISEIEKYGSEQLIAMVAHGDIDYTVCDESIAQAAIDSLPQLDISTDISFTQFYSWG
;
A
#
# COMPACT_ATOMS: atom_id res chain seq x y z
N MET A 1 37.63 49.35 -32.99
CA MET A 1 36.25 48.80 -33.22
C MET A 1 35.24 49.88 -32.81
N LYS A 2 34.36 50.29 -33.71
CA LYS A 2 33.36 51.35 -33.48
C LYS A 2 32.40 50.90 -32.35
N PRO A 3 31.94 51.78 -31.46
CA PRO A 3 31.08 51.45 -30.28
C PRO A 3 29.78 50.71 -30.64
N ILE A 4 29.30 50.89 -31.85
CA ILE A 4 28.11 50.22 -32.38
C ILE A 4 28.32 48.69 -32.53
N GLN A 5 29.51 48.23 -32.95
CA GLN A 5 29.82 46.79 -33.11
C GLN A 5 29.89 46.05 -31.77
N ARG A 6 30.29 46.71 -30.67
CA ARG A 6 30.31 46.12 -29.33
C ARG A 6 28.94 45.85 -28.77
N LYS A 7 27.95 46.65 -29.16
CA LYS A 7 26.57 46.50 -28.70
C LYS A 7 25.90 45.27 -29.34
N TYR A 8 26.07 45.09 -30.63
CA TYR A 8 25.53 43.92 -31.35
C TYR A 8 26.23 42.64 -30.93
N LEU A 9 27.52 42.68 -30.59
CA LEU A 9 28.25 41.51 -30.11
C LEU A 9 27.71 41.00 -28.78
N LYS A 10 27.29 41.91 -27.88
CA LYS A 10 26.63 41.51 -26.60
C LYS A 10 25.27 40.82 -26.82
N TYR A 11 24.44 41.33 -27.74
CA TYR A 11 23.16 40.72 -28.06
C TYR A 11 23.33 39.37 -28.73
N LEU A 12 24.33 39.20 -29.59
CA LEU A 12 24.65 37.93 -30.21
C LEU A 12 25.10 36.89 -29.16
N LEU A 13 25.92 37.31 -28.21
CA LEU A 13 26.35 36.42 -27.10
C LEU A 13 25.17 35.98 -26.20
N ILE A 14 24.26 36.90 -25.88
CA ILE A 14 23.04 36.59 -25.12
C ILE A 14 22.16 35.62 -25.91
N ALA A 15 21.97 35.84 -27.20
CA ALA A 15 21.19 34.94 -28.04
C ALA A 15 21.79 33.52 -28.12
N ILE A 16 23.12 33.39 -28.20
CA ILE A 16 23.81 32.11 -28.18
C ILE A 16 23.66 31.42 -26.83
N VAL A 17 23.76 32.13 -25.71
CA VAL A 17 23.57 31.58 -24.38
C VAL A 17 22.12 31.14 -24.19
N CYS A 18 21.15 31.93 -24.60
CA CYS A 18 19.72 31.52 -24.54
C CYS A 18 19.43 30.30 -25.42
N PHE A 19 20.02 30.22 -26.61
CA PHE A 19 19.91 29.05 -27.50
C PHE A 19 20.55 27.80 -26.89
N LEU A 20 21.72 27.92 -26.27
CA LEU A 20 22.36 26.81 -25.57
C LEU A 20 21.55 26.37 -24.34
N VAL A 21 21.02 27.29 -23.53
CA VAL A 21 20.12 26.97 -22.42
C VAL A 21 18.89 26.27 -22.91
N PHE A 22 18.29 26.70 -24.03
CA PHE A 22 17.12 26.07 -24.61
C PHE A 22 17.42 24.70 -25.23
N ALA A 23 18.56 24.55 -25.91
CA ALA A 23 19.02 23.30 -26.55
C ALA A 23 19.41 22.23 -25.51
N PHE A 24 19.99 22.65 -24.38
CA PHE A 24 20.38 21.79 -23.27
C PHE A 24 19.36 21.80 -22.13
N TRP A 25 18.20 22.49 -22.31
CA TRP A 25 17.10 22.35 -21.35
C TRP A 25 16.69 20.89 -21.35
N PRO A 26 16.78 20.19 -20.19
CA PRO A 26 16.35 18.80 -20.15
C PRO A 26 14.89 18.78 -20.59
N GLN A 27 14.65 18.32 -21.80
CA GLN A 27 13.29 18.01 -22.23
C GLN A 27 12.79 17.05 -21.18
N ARG A 28 11.84 17.50 -20.33
CA ARG A 28 11.04 16.59 -19.50
C ARG A 28 10.51 15.57 -20.50
N LYS A 29 11.12 14.37 -20.53
CA LYS A 29 10.48 13.24 -21.21
C LYS A 29 9.08 13.24 -20.62
N GLU A 30 8.08 13.54 -21.45
CA GLU A 30 6.72 13.19 -21.10
C GLU A 30 6.81 11.76 -20.61
N LYS A 31 6.42 11.54 -19.34
CA LYS A 31 6.27 10.19 -18.86
C LYS A 31 5.31 9.57 -19.86
N GLU A 32 5.79 8.62 -20.68
CA GLU A 32 4.90 7.76 -21.42
C GLU A 32 3.84 7.36 -20.40
N GLU A 33 2.60 7.74 -20.65
CA GLU A 33 1.46 7.23 -19.88
C GLU A 33 1.53 5.73 -20.08
N GLY A 34 2.05 5.05 -19.06
CA GLY A 34 2.16 3.60 -19.09
C GLY A 34 0.74 3.05 -19.24
N HIS A 35 0.58 2.01 -19.98
CA HIS A 35 -0.66 1.23 -20.04
C HIS A 35 -0.46 -0.08 -19.25
N PRO A 36 -1.52 -0.63 -18.66
CA PRO A 36 -1.46 -1.96 -18.07
C PRO A 36 -0.98 -2.97 -19.11
N ARG A 37 0.02 -3.78 -18.74
CA ARG A 37 0.63 -4.77 -19.65
C ARG A 37 -0.01 -6.13 -19.45
N ASP A 38 -0.14 -6.88 -20.53
CA ASP A 38 -0.49 -8.28 -20.45
C ASP A 38 0.73 -9.19 -20.19
N TYR A 39 0.50 -10.48 -19.97
CA TYR A 39 1.59 -11.41 -19.71
C TYR A 39 2.56 -11.57 -20.90
N ALA A 40 2.08 -11.42 -22.14
CA ALA A 40 2.94 -11.56 -23.32
C ALA A 40 3.93 -10.38 -23.39
N GLU A 41 3.49 -9.17 -23.07
CA GLU A 41 4.35 -7.99 -22.98
C GLU A 41 5.35 -8.09 -21.83
N ILE A 42 4.91 -8.56 -20.65
CA ILE A 42 5.78 -8.79 -19.48
C ILE A 42 6.86 -9.83 -19.81
N ALA A 43 6.47 -10.94 -20.44
CA ALA A 43 7.40 -12.00 -20.82
C ALA A 43 8.39 -11.55 -21.89
N ALA A 44 7.96 -10.72 -22.85
CA ALA A 44 8.84 -10.14 -23.88
C ALA A 44 9.85 -9.14 -23.31
N ASP A 45 9.44 -8.31 -22.31
CA ASP A 45 10.29 -7.37 -21.59
C ASP A 45 11.24 -8.11 -20.61
N GLY A 46 10.85 -9.29 -20.14
CA GLY A 46 11.61 -10.10 -19.18
C GLY A 46 11.56 -9.56 -17.74
N ILE A 47 10.70 -8.56 -17.45
CA ILE A 47 10.60 -7.90 -16.15
C ILE A 47 9.13 -7.82 -15.71
N LEU A 48 8.83 -8.41 -14.54
CA LEU A 48 7.58 -8.28 -13.82
C LEU A 48 7.72 -7.19 -12.75
N ARG A 49 6.94 -6.12 -12.86
CA ARG A 49 6.95 -4.99 -11.91
C ARG A 49 5.88 -5.21 -10.85
N ALA A 50 6.29 -5.49 -9.62
CA ALA A 50 5.40 -5.74 -8.51
C ALA A 50 5.42 -4.57 -7.51
N ALA A 51 4.25 -4.17 -7.02
CA ALA A 51 4.13 -3.29 -5.87
C ALA A 51 3.72 -4.10 -4.64
N THR A 52 4.34 -3.83 -3.50
CA THR A 52 4.01 -4.46 -2.23
C THR A 52 4.03 -3.45 -1.09
N GLU A 53 3.65 -3.85 0.12
CA GLU A 53 3.77 -3.01 1.30
C GLU A 53 5.06 -3.35 2.07
N TYR A 54 5.73 -2.33 2.61
CA TYR A 54 6.84 -2.54 3.53
C TYR A 54 6.28 -2.84 4.92
N ASN A 55 6.35 -4.07 5.32
CA ASN A 55 5.99 -4.57 6.64
C ASN A 55 6.67 -5.94 6.88
N SER A 56 6.64 -6.45 8.11
CA SER A 56 7.31 -7.67 8.54
C SER A 56 6.81 -8.96 7.87
N ILE A 57 5.70 -8.91 7.13
CA ILE A 57 5.14 -10.06 6.40
C ILE A 57 5.39 -9.96 4.90
N SER A 58 5.15 -8.76 4.32
CA SER A 58 5.10 -8.63 2.86
C SER A 58 6.48 -8.43 2.23
N PHE A 59 7.23 -7.48 2.76
CA PHE A 59 8.54 -7.07 2.27
C PHE A 59 9.27 -6.31 3.37
N PHE A 60 10.43 -6.75 3.76
CA PHE A 60 11.31 -6.07 4.73
C PHE A 60 12.78 -6.32 4.40
N VAL A 61 13.64 -5.50 5.00
CA VAL A 61 15.10 -5.61 4.87
C VAL A 61 15.66 -6.03 6.23
N ASP A 62 16.38 -7.15 6.24
CA ASP A 62 17.12 -7.65 7.41
C ASP A 62 18.62 -7.68 7.07
N GLY A 63 19.37 -6.74 7.63
CA GLY A 63 20.77 -6.52 7.25
C GLY A 63 20.88 -6.15 5.75
N ASP A 64 21.59 -6.98 4.99
CA ASP A 64 21.78 -6.82 3.54
C ASP A 64 20.81 -7.69 2.71
N THR A 65 19.85 -8.35 3.37
CA THR A 65 18.93 -9.29 2.73
C THR A 65 17.51 -8.73 2.69
N VAL A 66 16.88 -8.83 1.53
CA VAL A 66 15.45 -8.56 1.38
C VAL A 66 14.70 -9.85 1.59
N SER A 67 13.65 -9.81 2.40
CA SER A 67 12.79 -10.95 2.76
C SER A 67 11.33 -10.53 2.84
N GLY A 68 10.46 -11.49 3.00
CA GLY A 68 9.02 -11.31 3.17
C GLY A 68 8.22 -12.26 2.29
N PHE A 69 7.09 -12.72 2.81
CA PHE A 69 6.25 -13.73 2.15
C PHE A 69 5.87 -13.35 0.71
N HIS A 70 5.38 -12.13 0.51
CA HIS A 70 4.96 -11.68 -0.81
C HIS A 70 6.15 -11.42 -1.73
N TYR A 71 7.27 -10.93 -1.19
CA TYR A 71 8.50 -10.75 -1.93
C TYR A 71 9.06 -12.10 -2.43
N GLU A 72 9.21 -13.07 -1.53
CA GLU A 72 9.77 -14.38 -1.87
C GLU A 72 8.88 -15.15 -2.84
N LEU A 73 7.56 -15.02 -2.70
CA LEU A 73 6.61 -15.68 -3.60
C LEU A 73 6.66 -15.10 -5.02
N ILE A 74 6.75 -13.76 -5.17
CA ILE A 74 6.85 -13.14 -6.49
C ILE A 74 8.21 -13.43 -7.15
N GLU A 75 9.29 -13.49 -6.38
CA GLU A 75 10.60 -13.91 -6.86
C GLU A 75 10.60 -15.37 -7.34
N ALA A 76 9.94 -16.25 -6.60
CA ALA A 76 9.79 -17.65 -6.98
C ALA A 76 8.98 -17.80 -8.29
N PHE A 77 7.88 -17.05 -8.40
CA PHE A 77 7.06 -17.01 -9.62
C PHE A 77 7.86 -16.50 -10.83
N ALA A 78 8.55 -15.38 -10.68
CA ALA A 78 9.34 -14.79 -11.76
C ALA A 78 10.44 -15.77 -12.23
N ARG A 79 11.11 -16.44 -11.30
CA ARG A 79 12.12 -17.46 -11.59
C ARG A 79 11.52 -18.66 -12.35
N ASP A 80 10.33 -19.14 -11.96
CA ASP A 80 9.63 -20.23 -12.67
C ASP A 80 9.30 -19.84 -14.11
N LYS A 81 8.98 -18.58 -14.36
CA LYS A 81 8.66 -18.06 -15.69
C LYS A 81 9.88 -17.62 -16.50
N GLY A 82 11.08 -17.66 -15.93
CA GLY A 82 12.31 -17.23 -16.60
C GLY A 82 12.41 -15.71 -16.81
N ILE A 83 11.72 -14.92 -15.98
CA ILE A 83 11.73 -13.46 -15.95
C ILE A 83 12.31 -12.93 -14.64
N GLN A 84 12.56 -11.64 -14.53
CA GLN A 84 13.01 -10.99 -13.31
C GLN A 84 11.85 -10.28 -12.59
N ALA A 85 11.79 -10.37 -11.26
CA ALA A 85 10.89 -9.54 -10.48
C ALA A 85 11.56 -8.21 -10.11
N GLN A 86 10.85 -7.11 -10.33
CA GLN A 86 11.21 -5.79 -9.83
C GLN A 86 10.20 -5.37 -8.78
N VAL A 87 10.52 -5.60 -7.50
CA VAL A 87 9.60 -5.34 -6.39
C VAL A 87 9.83 -3.96 -5.81
N SER A 88 8.75 -3.17 -5.71
CA SER A 88 8.76 -1.82 -5.17
C SER A 88 7.89 -1.74 -3.92
N PRO A 89 8.46 -1.41 -2.74
CA PRO A 89 7.65 -1.15 -1.56
C PRO A 89 6.90 0.18 -1.69
N VAL A 90 5.58 0.14 -1.55
CA VAL A 90 4.67 1.29 -1.64
C VAL A 90 3.67 1.20 -0.49
N MET A 91 3.76 2.12 0.47
CA MET A 91 2.95 2.08 1.70
C MET A 91 1.46 2.29 1.44
N SER A 92 1.11 3.24 0.59
CA SER A 92 -0.28 3.59 0.30
C SER A 92 -0.93 2.59 -0.66
N PHE A 93 -2.05 2.00 -0.25
CA PHE A 93 -2.83 1.11 -1.10
C PHE A 93 -3.39 1.84 -2.32
N ASP A 94 -3.86 3.08 -2.16
CA ASP A 94 -4.30 3.96 -3.25
C ASP A 94 -3.20 4.16 -4.31
N GLN A 95 -1.95 4.38 -3.87
CA GLN A 95 -0.83 4.53 -4.80
C GLN A 95 -0.48 3.21 -5.51
N ARG A 96 -0.65 2.05 -4.87
CA ARG A 96 -0.50 0.73 -5.52
C ARG A 96 -1.55 0.54 -6.60
N LEU A 97 -2.84 0.81 -6.29
CA LEU A 97 -3.93 0.75 -7.27
C LEU A 97 -3.69 1.66 -8.46
N LYS A 98 -3.38 2.92 -8.19
CA LYS A 98 -3.09 3.89 -9.25
C LYS A 98 -1.88 3.51 -10.09
N GLY A 99 -0.87 2.89 -9.47
CA GLY A 99 0.29 2.37 -10.17
C GLY A 99 -0.06 1.20 -11.10
N LEU A 100 -1.02 0.35 -10.72
CA LEU A 100 -1.55 -0.73 -11.56
C LEU A 100 -2.34 -0.15 -12.74
N GLU A 101 -3.28 0.77 -12.47
CA GLU A 101 -4.10 1.44 -13.50
C GLU A 101 -3.26 2.15 -14.57
N THR A 102 -2.15 2.75 -14.16
CA THR A 102 -1.25 3.49 -15.07
C THR A 102 -0.14 2.64 -15.69
N GLY A 103 -0.14 1.32 -15.46
CA GLY A 103 0.91 0.42 -15.97
C GLY A 103 2.31 0.68 -15.39
N LYS A 104 2.40 1.36 -14.25
CA LYS A 104 3.64 1.49 -13.49
C LYS A 104 4.03 0.17 -12.84
N TYR A 105 3.05 -0.59 -12.40
CA TYR A 105 3.16 -1.94 -11.86
C TYR A 105 2.26 -2.88 -12.67
N ASP A 106 2.64 -4.14 -12.70
CA ASP A 106 1.91 -5.20 -13.39
C ASP A 106 1.09 -6.03 -12.40
N VAL A 107 1.48 -6.01 -11.12
CA VAL A 107 0.83 -6.76 -10.05
C VAL A 107 0.99 -6.03 -8.71
N ILE A 108 -0.05 -6.11 -7.89
CA ILE A 108 0.01 -5.76 -6.47
C ILE A 108 0.25 -7.06 -5.71
N ALA A 109 1.51 -7.32 -5.32
CA ALA A 109 1.91 -8.47 -4.51
C ALA A 109 1.64 -8.19 -3.02
N TYR A 110 0.36 -8.15 -2.66
CA TYR A 110 -0.16 -7.89 -1.32
C TYR A 110 -1.48 -8.63 -1.14
N GLY A 111 -1.79 -9.03 0.08
CA GLY A 111 -3.03 -9.73 0.40
C GLY A 111 -4.27 -8.85 0.21
N ILE A 112 -4.99 -9.06 -0.88
CA ILE A 112 -6.25 -8.37 -1.18
C ILE A 112 -7.39 -9.35 -0.94
N PRO A 113 -8.38 -9.03 -0.07
CA PRO A 113 -9.52 -9.90 0.14
C PRO A 113 -10.33 -10.05 -1.14
N ALA A 114 -10.66 -11.29 -1.52
CA ALA A 114 -11.34 -11.60 -2.77
C ALA A 114 -12.86 -11.37 -2.67
N THR A 115 -13.27 -10.13 -2.36
CA THR A 115 -14.69 -9.72 -2.31
C THR A 115 -15.25 -9.47 -3.72
N SER A 116 -16.59 -9.46 -3.85
CA SER A 116 -17.27 -9.16 -5.11
C SER A 116 -16.86 -7.80 -5.67
N GLU A 117 -16.86 -6.79 -4.81
CA GLU A 117 -16.58 -5.40 -5.19
C GLU A 117 -15.14 -5.22 -5.70
N LEU A 118 -14.17 -5.90 -5.09
CA LEU A 118 -12.78 -5.85 -5.56
C LEU A 118 -12.56 -6.64 -6.84
N LYS A 119 -13.30 -7.73 -7.05
CA LYS A 119 -13.29 -8.49 -8.32
C LYS A 119 -13.87 -7.71 -9.48
N ASP A 120 -14.79 -6.78 -9.23
CA ASP A 120 -15.34 -5.91 -10.27
C ASP A 120 -14.33 -4.83 -10.73
N SER A 121 -13.35 -4.51 -9.87
CA SER A 121 -12.36 -3.45 -10.11
C SER A 121 -10.96 -3.96 -10.41
N LEU A 122 -10.64 -5.19 -9.99
CA LEU A 122 -9.31 -5.79 -10.09
C LEU A 122 -9.38 -7.21 -10.65
N LEU A 123 -8.45 -7.53 -11.53
CA LEU A 123 -8.21 -8.91 -11.92
C LEU A 123 -7.40 -9.61 -10.81
N LEU A 124 -8.06 -10.42 -10.01
CA LEU A 124 -7.43 -11.12 -8.89
C LEU A 124 -6.83 -12.46 -9.33
N THR A 125 -5.66 -12.78 -8.78
CA THR A 125 -5.04 -14.11 -8.96
C THR A 125 -5.88 -15.22 -8.30
N SER A 126 -5.50 -16.47 -8.51
CA SER A 126 -5.95 -17.55 -7.64
C SER A 126 -5.63 -17.23 -6.19
N PRO A 127 -6.45 -17.68 -5.22
CA PRO A 127 -6.21 -17.44 -3.81
C PRO A 127 -4.82 -17.93 -3.36
N ILE A 128 -4.13 -17.07 -2.61
CA ILE A 128 -2.78 -17.33 -2.11
C ILE A 128 -2.82 -17.77 -0.66
N ILE A 129 -3.69 -17.14 0.14
CA ILE A 129 -3.77 -17.34 1.58
C ILE A 129 -5.22 -17.22 2.06
N LEU A 130 -5.54 -17.91 3.14
CA LEU A 130 -6.74 -17.66 3.95
C LEU A 130 -6.36 -16.73 5.10
N SER A 131 -7.08 -15.62 5.25
CA SER A 131 -6.88 -14.66 6.32
C SER A 131 -8.19 -13.98 6.70
N LYS A 132 -8.15 -13.15 7.71
CA LYS A 132 -9.25 -12.27 8.13
C LYS A 132 -8.70 -10.92 8.57
N GLN A 133 -9.60 -9.96 8.75
CA GLN A 133 -9.28 -8.67 9.34
C GLN A 133 -9.64 -8.68 10.81
N VAL A 134 -8.74 -8.13 11.63
CA VAL A 134 -8.90 -8.04 13.08
C VAL A 134 -8.82 -6.60 13.56
N LEU A 135 -9.49 -6.33 14.66
CA LEU A 135 -9.31 -5.11 15.42
C LEU A 135 -8.02 -5.22 16.22
N VAL A 136 -7.20 -4.19 16.16
CA VAL A 136 -6.05 -4.03 17.05
C VAL A 136 -6.37 -2.93 18.05
N GLN A 137 -6.28 -3.26 19.33
CA GLN A 137 -6.55 -2.38 20.46
C GLN A 137 -5.56 -2.66 21.60
N ARG A 138 -5.49 -1.79 22.59
CA ARG A 138 -4.77 -2.09 23.83
C ARG A 138 -5.58 -3.09 24.67
N LYS A 139 -4.88 -3.96 25.40
CA LYS A 139 -5.52 -4.87 26.38
C LYS A 139 -6.34 -4.08 27.39
N ALA A 140 -7.41 -4.68 27.85
CA ALA A 140 -8.27 -4.09 28.88
C ALA A 140 -7.46 -3.83 30.18
N THR A 141 -7.65 -2.67 30.77
CA THR A 141 -7.05 -2.29 32.06
C THR A 141 -7.84 -2.82 33.24
N SER A 142 -9.12 -3.14 33.02
CA SER A 142 -10.04 -3.73 34.01
C SER A 142 -11.19 -4.47 33.31
N GLU A 143 -11.98 -5.24 34.06
CA GLU A 143 -13.16 -5.91 33.54
C GLU A 143 -14.21 -4.94 32.97
N ASN A 144 -14.30 -3.74 33.55
CA ASN A 144 -15.24 -2.69 33.17
C ASN A 144 -14.61 -1.60 32.29
N ASP A 145 -13.52 -1.90 31.59
CA ASP A 145 -12.89 -0.97 30.68
C ASP A 145 -13.86 -0.65 29.52
N SER A 146 -14.36 0.57 29.49
CA SER A 146 -15.34 1.04 28.52
C SER A 146 -14.74 1.30 27.12
N LEU A 147 -13.43 1.40 27.03
CA LEU A 147 -12.72 1.56 25.76
C LEU A 147 -12.43 0.20 25.12
N PHE A 148 -12.36 -0.87 25.90
CA PHE A 148 -12.02 -2.19 25.37
C PHE A 148 -13.23 -2.81 24.64
N ILE A 149 -13.04 -3.11 23.38
CA ILE A 149 -14.01 -3.75 22.48
C ILE A 149 -13.95 -5.25 22.69
N ARG A 150 -15.06 -5.86 23.13
CA ARG A 150 -15.16 -7.31 23.38
C ARG A 150 -15.81 -8.06 22.25
N ASN A 151 -16.66 -7.37 21.49
CA ASN A 151 -17.36 -7.92 20.35
C ASN A 151 -17.66 -6.82 19.32
N GLN A 152 -18.14 -7.20 18.15
CA GLN A 152 -18.39 -6.26 17.05
C GLN A 152 -19.46 -5.20 17.39
N LEU A 153 -20.43 -5.49 18.27
CA LEU A 153 -21.46 -4.53 18.65
C LEU A 153 -20.90 -3.35 19.45
N ASP A 154 -19.79 -3.55 20.17
CA ASP A 154 -19.12 -2.51 20.95
C ASP A 154 -18.42 -1.46 20.05
N LEU A 155 -18.35 -1.71 18.74
CA LEU A 155 -17.80 -0.77 17.75
C LEU A 155 -18.74 0.38 17.41
N ALA A 156 -20.02 0.30 17.79
CA ALA A 156 -20.99 1.37 17.61
C ALA A 156 -20.47 2.71 18.17
N GLY A 157 -20.46 3.75 17.35
CA GLY A 157 -19.96 5.07 17.72
C GLY A 157 -18.44 5.19 17.89
N ARG A 158 -17.65 4.13 17.63
CA ARG A 158 -16.18 4.16 17.71
C ARG A 158 -15.56 4.68 16.42
N THR A 159 -14.35 5.24 16.53
CA THR A 159 -13.54 5.66 15.39
C THR A 159 -12.41 4.65 15.15
N LEU A 160 -12.42 4.01 14.01
CA LEU A 160 -11.37 3.11 13.56
C LEU A 160 -10.42 3.84 12.61
N HIS A 161 -9.13 3.83 12.93
CA HIS A 161 -8.10 4.39 12.08
C HIS A 161 -7.60 3.31 11.11
N VAL A 162 -7.56 3.62 9.83
CA VAL A 162 -7.17 2.66 8.79
C VAL A 162 -6.25 3.31 7.75
N VAL A 163 -5.47 2.50 7.06
CA VAL A 163 -4.70 2.96 5.91
C VAL A 163 -5.66 3.45 4.84
N LYS A 164 -5.37 4.63 4.25
CA LYS A 164 -6.19 5.24 3.21
C LYS A 164 -6.45 4.28 2.05
N ALA A 165 -7.70 4.26 1.61
CA ALA A 165 -8.21 3.41 0.55
C ALA A 165 -8.02 1.89 0.78
N SER A 166 -7.68 1.46 2.01
CA SER A 166 -7.50 0.03 2.27
C SER A 166 -8.82 -0.76 2.09
N PRO A 167 -8.72 -2.05 1.76
CA PRO A 167 -9.89 -2.92 1.63
C PRO A 167 -10.73 -3.03 2.92
N SER A 168 -10.15 -2.71 4.09
CA SER A 168 -10.84 -2.72 5.38
C SER A 168 -11.99 -1.72 5.45
N ILE A 169 -11.89 -0.61 4.72
CA ILE A 169 -12.90 0.48 4.75
C ILE A 169 -14.28 -0.05 4.37
N LEU A 170 -14.35 -0.81 3.28
CA LEU A 170 -15.63 -1.38 2.84
C LEU A 170 -16.18 -2.35 3.88
N ARG A 171 -15.33 -3.22 4.44
CA ARG A 171 -15.75 -4.17 5.47
C ARG A 171 -16.27 -3.47 6.72
N ILE A 172 -15.61 -2.41 7.17
CA ILE A 172 -16.04 -1.64 8.34
C ILE A 172 -17.39 -0.97 8.08
N ARG A 173 -17.62 -0.43 6.89
CA ARG A 173 -18.93 0.15 6.53
C ARG A 173 -20.04 -0.90 6.55
N ASN A 174 -19.80 -2.04 5.89
CA ASN A 174 -20.76 -3.14 5.89
C ASN A 174 -21.03 -3.66 7.33
N LEU A 175 -20.00 -3.70 8.18
CA LEU A 175 -20.18 -4.07 9.59
C LEU A 175 -21.04 -3.06 10.33
N GLY A 176 -20.87 -1.75 10.08
CA GLY A 176 -21.76 -0.72 10.63
C GLY A 176 -23.22 -0.94 10.24
N ASP A 177 -23.47 -1.26 8.97
CA ASP A 177 -24.82 -1.59 8.48
C ASP A 177 -25.35 -2.88 9.14
N GLU A 178 -24.53 -3.91 9.31
CA GLU A 178 -24.89 -5.17 9.97
C GLU A 178 -25.28 -4.98 11.44
N ILE A 179 -24.57 -4.14 12.18
CA ILE A 179 -24.87 -3.86 13.59
C ILE A 179 -25.97 -2.80 13.78
N GLY A 180 -26.37 -2.13 12.71
CA GLY A 180 -27.40 -1.07 12.72
C GLY A 180 -26.95 0.23 13.37
N ASP A 181 -25.64 0.51 13.40
CA ASP A 181 -25.07 1.74 13.99
C ASP A 181 -23.84 2.22 13.19
N THR A 182 -23.43 3.45 13.44
CA THR A 182 -22.30 4.05 12.74
C THR A 182 -20.97 3.67 13.39
N ILE A 183 -20.05 3.13 12.57
CA ILE A 183 -18.64 3.02 12.90
C ILE A 183 -17.91 4.13 12.12
N TYR A 184 -17.26 5.03 12.83
CA TYR A 184 -16.52 6.13 12.20
C TYR A 184 -15.19 5.63 11.66
N ILE A 185 -14.79 6.12 10.48
CA ILE A 185 -13.54 5.73 9.82
C ILE A 185 -12.64 6.97 9.67
N SER A 186 -11.42 6.87 10.16
CA SER A 186 -10.36 7.86 9.99
C SER A 186 -9.28 7.29 9.09
N GLU A 187 -9.20 7.79 7.86
CA GLU A 187 -8.21 7.32 6.88
C GLU A 187 -6.87 8.03 7.10
N ILE A 188 -5.80 7.25 7.19
CA ILE A 188 -4.42 7.74 7.39
C ILE A 188 -3.62 7.46 6.12
N GLU A 189 -3.13 8.51 5.48
CA GLU A 189 -2.41 8.40 4.19
C GLU A 189 -0.91 8.11 4.35
N LYS A 190 -0.31 8.63 5.42
CA LYS A 190 1.15 8.65 5.60
C LYS A 190 1.74 7.32 6.08
N TYR A 191 0.96 6.51 6.76
CA TYR A 191 1.41 5.34 7.49
C TYR A 191 0.79 4.05 6.95
N GLY A 192 1.53 2.94 7.02
CA GLY A 192 1.02 1.61 6.74
C GLY A 192 0.45 0.94 8.01
N SER A 193 0.03 -0.31 7.85
CA SER A 193 -0.65 -1.06 8.92
C SER A 193 0.19 -1.19 10.19
N GLU A 194 1.46 -1.50 10.10
CA GLU A 194 2.32 -1.66 11.29
C GLU A 194 2.54 -0.35 12.06
N GLN A 195 2.65 0.78 11.36
CA GLN A 195 2.76 2.07 12.01
C GLN A 195 1.46 2.42 12.77
N LEU A 196 0.29 2.09 12.21
CA LEU A 196 -0.98 2.26 12.93
C LEU A 196 -1.06 1.35 14.16
N ILE A 197 -0.58 0.10 14.07
CA ILE A 197 -0.48 -0.81 15.21
C ILE A 197 0.41 -0.20 16.31
N ALA A 198 1.57 0.35 15.93
CA ALA A 198 2.46 1.03 16.87
C ALA A 198 1.80 2.24 17.53
N MET A 199 1.02 3.04 16.77
CA MET A 199 0.26 4.18 17.32
C MET A 199 -0.80 3.71 18.33
N VAL A 200 -1.46 2.56 18.11
CA VAL A 200 -2.36 1.96 19.10
C VAL A 200 -1.59 1.57 20.35
N ALA A 201 -0.44 0.91 20.20
CA ALA A 201 0.38 0.48 21.31
C ALA A 201 0.87 1.64 22.20
N HIS A 202 1.17 2.79 21.58
CA HIS A 202 1.59 4.02 22.27
C HIS A 202 0.43 4.85 22.81
N GLY A 203 -0.79 4.60 22.38
CA GLY A 203 -2.00 5.33 22.81
C GLY A 203 -2.29 6.60 22.01
N ASP A 204 -1.65 6.79 20.86
CA ASP A 204 -1.90 7.91 19.96
C ASP A 204 -3.26 7.78 19.27
N ILE A 205 -3.69 6.55 19.03
CA ILE A 205 -5.02 6.16 18.57
C ILE A 205 -5.53 4.99 19.40
N ASP A 206 -6.86 4.79 19.45
CA ASP A 206 -7.42 3.71 20.24
C ASP A 206 -7.54 2.40 19.47
N TYR A 207 -7.90 2.48 18.18
CA TYR A 207 -8.22 1.31 17.36
C TYR A 207 -7.67 1.44 15.96
N THR A 208 -7.13 0.31 15.43
CA THR A 208 -6.88 0.15 14.01
C THR A 208 -7.38 -1.21 13.52
N VAL A 209 -7.52 -1.36 12.21
CA VAL A 209 -7.92 -2.61 11.57
C VAL A 209 -6.87 -2.99 10.54
N CYS A 210 -6.43 -4.23 10.59
CA CYS A 210 -5.48 -4.78 9.62
C CYS A 210 -5.69 -6.29 9.44
N ASP A 211 -4.91 -6.89 8.53
CA ASP A 211 -4.87 -8.32 8.34
C ASP A 211 -4.30 -9.03 9.58
N GLU A 212 -4.90 -10.16 9.94
CA GLU A 212 -4.53 -10.94 11.13
C GLU A 212 -3.04 -11.31 11.14
N SER A 213 -2.45 -11.65 9.99
CA SER A 213 -1.04 -12.01 9.89
C SER A 213 -0.10 -10.87 10.30
N ILE A 214 -0.42 -9.63 9.92
CA ILE A 214 0.35 -8.43 10.29
C ILE A 214 0.17 -8.15 11.79
N ALA A 215 -1.06 -8.22 12.29
CA ALA A 215 -1.36 -8.03 13.70
C ALA A 215 -0.66 -9.07 14.57
N GLN A 216 -0.68 -10.35 14.15
CA GLN A 216 -0.03 -11.45 14.88
C GLN A 216 1.49 -11.25 14.97
N ALA A 217 2.14 -10.84 13.89
CA ALA A 217 3.57 -10.55 13.91
C ALA A 217 3.92 -9.37 14.85
N ALA A 218 3.02 -8.38 14.94
CA ALA A 218 3.25 -7.20 15.78
C ALA A 218 3.09 -7.48 17.28
N ILE A 219 2.15 -8.36 17.71
CA ILE A 219 1.90 -8.62 19.13
C ILE A 219 3.07 -9.31 19.83
N ASP A 220 3.94 -10.01 19.11
CA ASP A 220 5.14 -10.62 19.69
C ASP A 220 6.09 -9.55 20.26
N SER A 221 6.14 -8.38 19.62
CA SER A 221 6.95 -7.23 20.05
C SER A 221 6.16 -6.21 20.88
N LEU A 222 4.82 -6.24 20.82
CA LEU A 222 3.91 -5.28 21.45
C LEU A 222 2.87 -6.03 22.31
N PRO A 223 3.29 -6.69 23.42
CA PRO A 223 2.44 -7.59 24.18
C PRO A 223 1.27 -6.90 24.92
N GLN A 224 1.23 -5.57 24.97
CA GLN A 224 0.13 -4.77 25.49
C GLN A 224 -1.08 -4.72 24.57
N LEU A 225 -0.96 -5.22 23.33
CA LEU A 225 -2.05 -5.22 22.34
C LEU A 225 -2.93 -6.47 22.47
N ASP A 226 -4.16 -6.32 22.03
CA ASP A 226 -5.16 -7.35 21.85
C ASP A 226 -5.67 -7.33 20.41
N ILE A 227 -5.84 -8.51 19.82
CA ILE A 227 -6.31 -8.72 18.46
C ILE A 227 -7.44 -9.76 18.40
N SER A 228 -8.11 -10.02 19.52
CA SER A 228 -9.10 -11.08 19.64
C SER A 228 -10.45 -10.77 18.98
N THR A 229 -10.72 -9.52 18.64
CA THR A 229 -11.98 -9.11 18.00
C THR A 229 -11.86 -9.15 16.48
N ASP A 230 -12.60 -10.05 15.84
CA ASP A 230 -12.67 -10.18 14.40
C ASP A 230 -13.49 -9.07 13.76
N ILE A 231 -12.99 -8.46 12.69
CA ILE A 231 -13.72 -7.49 11.86
C ILE A 231 -14.35 -8.17 10.65
N SER A 232 -13.68 -9.19 10.09
CA SER A 232 -14.23 -9.99 9.00
C SER A 232 -14.23 -11.48 9.33
N PHE A 233 -15.00 -12.25 8.57
CA PHE A 233 -14.82 -13.69 8.51
C PHE A 233 -13.51 -14.05 7.82
N THR A 234 -13.03 -15.27 8.06
CA THR A 234 -11.92 -15.84 7.29
C THR A 234 -12.34 -15.99 5.83
N GLN A 235 -11.53 -15.47 4.93
CA GLN A 235 -11.79 -15.44 3.51
C GLN A 235 -10.50 -15.61 2.70
N PHE A 236 -10.66 -15.83 1.40
CA PHE A 236 -9.53 -15.91 0.50
C PHE A 236 -8.92 -14.53 0.22
N TYR A 237 -7.59 -14.50 0.20
CA TYR A 237 -6.81 -13.34 -0.20
C TYR A 237 -6.00 -13.68 -1.45
N SER A 238 -5.98 -12.76 -2.39
CA SER A 238 -5.32 -12.86 -3.69
C SER A 238 -4.40 -11.68 -3.92
N TRP A 239 -3.58 -11.73 -4.97
CA TRP A 239 -2.94 -10.54 -5.53
C TRP A 239 -3.84 -9.90 -6.58
N GLY A 240 -3.62 -8.59 -6.88
CA GLY A 240 -4.35 -7.83 -7.89
C GLY A 240 -3.46 -7.31 -9.01
#